data_2e6eae3595d34a893f78690f92f558c9
#
_entry.id   2e6eae3595d34a893f78690f92f558c9
#
_cell.length_a   1.000
_cell.length_b   1.000
_cell.length_c   1.000
_cell.angle_alpha   90.00
_cell.angle_beta   90.00
_cell.angle_gamma   90.00
#
_symmetry.space_group_name_H-M   'P 1'
#
loop_
_entity.id
_entity.type
_entity.pdbx_description
1 polymer ?
#
loop_
_entity_poly.entity_id
_entity_poly.type
_entity_poly.pdbx_seq_one_letter_code
_entity_poly.pdbx_strand_id
1 'polypeptide(L)'
;AGFNVEYQAKNFILSAVTGYQHLKDRMFLDQDFTEKNIFNLTQKQKLNTISEEIVLKSKPNRKWEWTTGIFGFYQTLNTDGPVTFKEDGVKETIEGNTNSIFENLGNKAPKMSMSVLNPTLRVSGNFDTPIWNGAIFHQSTFNNLFTKGLSFTVGLRLDYEKMSMKYNSASDPLNFDFNFAMGPMVITAKDLIADAAYNGKLSEDYVQLLPKFALQYEWRKGNNVYTTVSKGYRSGGYNVQMFSDIITGQQAHSMVEAIKKSAEFEKYSTLIEGMIGDKMPAIPEVKDATTYKPEYSWNYEVGTHLTLWEGKLWADLAAFYMDTRDQQLSQFIGSGLGRTTINAGKSNSYGAEASLRASLTNELSLNASYGYTYATFTDYIINEADKDGNLTVKADYNGKYVPFVPKHTLNIGGEYAITCSSRSIFDRVVFQANYNAAGRIYWTELNDVSQSFYGTLNWRANLEKGNAMISFWARNFLDKDYAAFYFETMNKGFMQKGRPVQFGIDLRCRF
;
A
#
# COMPACT_ATOMS: atom_id res chain seq x y z
N ALA A 1 -21.01 2.86 11.14
CA ALA A 1 -22.04 2.19 11.93
C ALA A 1 -21.99 0.69 11.61
N GLY A 2 -22.26 -0.13 12.61
CA GLY A 2 -22.37 -1.59 12.46
C GLY A 2 -23.60 -2.10 13.16
N PHE A 3 -24.25 -3.07 12.54
CA PHE A 3 -25.41 -3.75 13.10
C PHE A 3 -25.17 -5.25 13.00
N ASN A 4 -25.29 -5.96 14.12
CA ASN A 4 -25.08 -7.39 14.20
C ASN A 4 -26.32 -8.07 14.80
N VAL A 5 -26.83 -9.10 14.13
CA VAL A 5 -27.92 -9.93 14.59
C VAL A 5 -27.46 -11.37 14.66
N GLU A 6 -27.63 -12.03 15.78
CA GLU A 6 -27.39 -13.46 15.93
C GLU A 6 -28.65 -14.16 16.41
N TYR A 7 -29.10 -15.19 15.70
CA TYR A 7 -30.19 -16.05 16.06
C TYR A 7 -29.71 -17.46 16.37
N GLN A 8 -29.92 -17.89 17.59
CA GLN A 8 -29.49 -19.18 18.11
C GLN A 8 -30.63 -20.23 17.98
N ALA A 9 -30.70 -20.94 16.85
CA ALA A 9 -31.63 -22.06 16.68
C ALA A 9 -31.12 -23.33 17.41
N LYS A 10 -31.96 -24.36 17.46
CA LYS A 10 -31.62 -25.65 18.10
C LYS A 10 -30.39 -26.30 17.45
N ASN A 11 -30.30 -26.28 16.13
CA ASN A 11 -29.28 -27.02 15.35
C ASN A 11 -28.25 -26.16 14.66
N PHE A 12 -28.47 -24.86 14.54
CA PHE A 12 -27.58 -23.91 13.85
C PHE A 12 -27.60 -22.55 14.52
N ILE A 13 -26.69 -21.69 14.10
CA ILE A 13 -26.59 -20.28 14.45
C ILE A 13 -26.64 -19.51 13.15
N LEU A 14 -27.57 -18.56 13.04
CA LEU A 14 -27.61 -17.57 11.94
C LEU A 14 -27.07 -16.26 12.46
N SER A 15 -26.10 -15.71 11.73
CA SER A 15 -25.47 -14.41 12.04
C SER A 15 -25.57 -13.51 10.82
N ALA A 16 -25.98 -12.27 11.00
CA ALA A 16 -25.99 -11.24 9.97
C ALA A 16 -25.25 -10.01 10.48
N VAL A 17 -24.31 -9.51 9.70
CA VAL A 17 -23.49 -8.35 10.04
C VAL A 17 -23.56 -7.32 8.92
N THR A 18 -24.24 -6.20 9.21
CA THR A 18 -24.35 -5.06 8.31
C THR A 18 -23.33 -4.00 8.73
N GLY A 19 -22.50 -3.56 7.81
CA GLY A 19 -21.53 -2.47 8.01
C GLY A 19 -21.86 -1.26 7.14
N TYR A 20 -21.74 -0.07 7.70
CA TYR A 20 -21.76 1.18 6.94
C TYR A 20 -20.60 2.06 7.37
N GLN A 21 -19.80 2.50 6.40
CA GLN A 21 -18.69 3.42 6.58
C GLN A 21 -18.88 4.66 5.72
N HIS A 22 -18.67 5.81 6.31
CA HIS A 22 -18.56 7.10 5.63
C HIS A 22 -17.26 7.76 6.06
N LEU A 23 -16.43 8.15 5.09
CA LEU A 23 -15.22 8.93 5.31
C LEU A 23 -15.24 10.14 4.39
N LYS A 24 -14.86 11.28 4.92
CA LYS A 24 -14.54 12.48 4.16
C LYS A 24 -13.19 12.99 4.64
N ASP A 25 -12.25 13.05 3.71
CA ASP A 25 -10.87 13.42 3.97
C ASP A 25 -10.40 14.54 3.05
N ARG A 26 -9.45 15.33 3.54
CA ARG A 26 -8.74 16.34 2.77
C ARG A 26 -7.28 16.32 3.17
N MET A 27 -6.42 16.07 2.22
CA MET A 27 -4.97 16.13 2.34
C MET A 27 -4.44 17.29 1.48
N PHE A 28 -3.51 18.05 2.02
CA PHE A 28 -2.68 18.99 1.28
C PHE A 28 -1.23 18.57 1.50
N LEU A 29 -0.50 18.39 0.45
CA LEU A 29 0.87 17.88 0.48
C LEU A 29 1.74 18.67 -0.47
N ASP A 30 2.89 19.13 0.04
CA ASP A 30 4.04 19.48 -0.75
C ASP A 30 4.74 18.17 -1.15
N GLN A 31 4.53 17.74 -2.39
CA GLN A 31 4.86 16.37 -2.80
C GLN A 31 6.25 16.28 -3.46
N ASP A 32 6.90 17.40 -3.74
CA ASP A 32 8.28 17.37 -4.25
C ASP A 32 9.31 17.15 -3.14
N PHE A 33 8.92 17.31 -1.86
CA PHE A 33 9.76 17.09 -0.67
C PHE A 33 11.06 17.89 -0.66
N THR A 34 11.14 19.00 -1.42
CA THR A 34 12.34 19.84 -1.56
C THR A 34 12.10 21.24 -1.02
N GLU A 35 13.13 22.07 -0.98
CA GLU A 35 13.03 23.49 -0.61
C GLU A 35 12.48 24.36 -1.76
N LYS A 36 12.38 23.79 -2.98
CA LYS A 36 11.87 24.48 -4.15
C LYS A 36 10.35 24.46 -4.17
N ASN A 37 9.76 25.46 -4.80
CA ASN A 37 8.31 25.54 -4.98
C ASN A 37 7.91 24.91 -6.32
N ILE A 38 7.99 23.54 -6.40
CA ILE A 38 7.78 22.80 -7.64
C ILE A 38 6.29 22.50 -7.83
N PHE A 39 5.67 21.71 -6.93
CA PHE A 39 4.24 21.41 -7.04
C PHE A 39 3.60 21.00 -5.72
N ASN A 40 2.31 21.27 -5.62
CA ASN A 40 1.48 20.84 -4.50
C ASN A 40 0.35 19.93 -4.97
N LEU A 41 0.05 18.92 -4.16
CA LEU A 41 -1.11 18.07 -4.32
C LEU A 41 -2.17 18.44 -3.28
N THR A 42 -3.39 18.68 -3.73
CA THR A 42 -4.58 18.71 -2.87
C THR A 42 -5.42 17.50 -3.19
N GLN A 43 -5.67 16.64 -2.22
CA GLN A 43 -6.54 15.48 -2.42
C GLN A 43 -7.72 15.56 -1.47
N LYS A 44 -8.93 15.51 -2.01
CA LYS A 44 -10.17 15.39 -1.26
C LYS A 44 -10.82 14.07 -1.62
N GLN A 45 -11.20 13.30 -0.62
CA GLN A 45 -11.83 12.01 -0.80
C GLN A 45 -13.15 11.93 -0.06
N LYS A 46 -14.12 11.28 -0.68
CA LYS A 46 -15.39 10.91 -0.07
C LYS A 46 -15.64 9.44 -0.35
N LEU A 47 -15.58 8.65 0.71
CA LEU A 47 -15.83 7.22 0.70
C LEU A 47 -17.18 6.93 1.33
N ASN A 48 -17.98 6.08 0.70
CA ASN A 48 -19.11 5.40 1.32
C ASN A 48 -18.99 3.91 1.02
N THR A 49 -19.13 3.09 2.06
CA THR A 49 -19.13 1.64 1.93
C THR A 49 -20.31 1.08 2.70
N ILE A 50 -21.04 0.19 2.06
CA ILE A 50 -22.04 -0.69 2.72
C ILE A 50 -21.58 -2.12 2.51
N SER A 51 -21.62 -2.92 3.55
CA SER A 51 -21.29 -4.34 3.50
C SER A 51 -22.33 -5.16 4.26
N GLU A 52 -22.56 -6.37 3.79
CA GLU A 52 -23.44 -7.35 4.43
C GLU A 52 -22.78 -8.72 4.39
N GLU A 53 -22.77 -9.40 5.54
CA GLU A 53 -22.37 -10.79 5.65
C GLU A 53 -23.44 -11.59 6.37
N ILE A 54 -23.96 -12.64 5.72
CA ILE A 54 -24.92 -13.55 6.31
C ILE A 54 -24.27 -14.93 6.40
N VAL A 55 -24.17 -15.45 7.63
CA VAL A 55 -23.49 -16.70 7.93
C VAL A 55 -24.43 -17.64 8.66
N LEU A 56 -24.54 -18.84 8.15
CA LEU A 56 -25.19 -19.95 8.79
C LEU A 56 -24.13 -20.96 9.22
N LYS A 57 -24.07 -21.30 10.51
CA LYS A 57 -23.07 -22.23 11.04
C LYS A 57 -23.72 -23.29 11.94
N SER A 58 -23.17 -24.49 11.91
CA SER A 58 -23.59 -25.56 12.83
C SER A 58 -23.32 -25.19 14.28
N LYS A 59 -23.94 -25.86 15.22
CA LYS A 59 -23.55 -25.80 16.63
C LYS A 59 -22.16 -26.46 16.81
N PRO A 60 -21.32 -25.93 17.74
CA PRO A 60 -20.01 -26.48 18.02
C PRO A 60 -20.06 -27.88 18.65
N ASN A 61 -18.91 -28.55 18.75
CA ASN A 61 -18.71 -29.87 19.37
C ASN A 61 -19.46 -31.03 18.68
N ARG A 62 -19.63 -30.94 17.36
CA ARG A 62 -20.23 -32.00 16.53
C ARG A 62 -19.13 -32.75 15.77
N LYS A 63 -19.42 -33.98 15.33
CA LYS A 63 -18.53 -34.72 14.44
C LYS A 63 -18.36 -34.02 13.08
N TRP A 64 -19.40 -33.35 12.61
CA TRP A 64 -19.38 -32.50 11.42
C TRP A 64 -19.84 -31.10 11.80
N GLU A 65 -18.94 -30.17 11.67
CA GLU A 65 -19.19 -28.74 11.82
C GLU A 65 -19.09 -28.07 10.45
N TRP A 66 -19.96 -27.15 10.19
CA TRP A 66 -19.96 -26.44 8.91
C TRP A 66 -20.33 -24.97 9.08
N THR A 67 -19.84 -24.18 8.15
CA THR A 67 -20.14 -22.76 8.00
C THR A 67 -20.40 -22.49 6.54
N THR A 68 -21.55 -21.88 6.24
CA THR A 68 -21.91 -21.43 4.89
C THR A 68 -22.34 -19.97 4.98
N GLY A 69 -21.93 -19.16 4.04
CA GLY A 69 -22.34 -17.76 4.04
C GLY A 69 -22.26 -17.10 2.69
N ILE A 70 -22.83 -15.93 2.66
CA ILE A 70 -22.74 -14.98 1.55
C ILE A 70 -22.17 -13.67 2.10
N PHE A 71 -21.42 -12.99 1.27
CA PHE A 71 -20.87 -11.67 1.57
C PHE A 71 -21.05 -10.77 0.37
N GLY A 72 -21.28 -9.50 0.63
CA GLY A 72 -21.31 -8.49 -0.40
C GLY A 72 -20.90 -7.13 0.13
N PHE A 73 -20.23 -6.33 -0.66
CA PHE A 73 -20.08 -4.92 -0.38
C PHE A 73 -20.19 -4.07 -1.64
N TYR A 74 -20.62 -2.85 -1.43
CA TYR A 74 -20.61 -1.81 -2.42
C TYR A 74 -19.91 -0.59 -1.85
N GLN A 75 -18.88 -0.10 -2.56
CA GLN A 75 -18.11 1.06 -2.17
C GLN A 75 -18.13 2.10 -3.28
N THR A 76 -18.31 3.35 -2.92
CA THR A 76 -18.05 4.49 -3.80
C THR A 76 -16.91 5.32 -3.22
N LEU A 77 -15.89 5.59 -4.02
CA LEU A 77 -14.82 6.50 -3.66
C LEU A 77 -14.74 7.60 -4.72
N ASN A 78 -15.08 8.83 -4.32
CA ASN A 78 -14.88 10.01 -5.12
C ASN A 78 -13.58 10.68 -4.71
N THR A 79 -12.68 10.92 -5.64
CA THR A 79 -11.41 11.62 -5.43
C THR A 79 -11.34 12.87 -6.29
N ASP A 80 -11.15 14.04 -5.67
CA ASP A 80 -10.75 15.30 -6.31
C ASP A 80 -9.29 15.55 -5.91
N GLY A 81 -8.36 15.38 -6.86
CA GLY A 81 -6.93 15.36 -6.61
C GLY A 81 -6.14 16.21 -7.62
N PRO A 82 -6.34 17.55 -7.66
CA PRO A 82 -5.55 18.40 -8.52
C PRO A 82 -4.10 18.50 -8.09
N VAL A 83 -3.19 18.46 -9.08
CA VAL A 83 -1.78 18.84 -8.95
C VAL A 83 -1.61 20.25 -9.45
N THR A 84 -0.91 21.10 -8.69
CA THR A 84 -0.63 22.48 -9.12
C THR A 84 0.88 22.67 -9.18
N PHE A 85 1.41 22.79 -10.41
CA PHE A 85 2.77 23.23 -10.65
C PHE A 85 2.90 24.70 -10.28
N LYS A 86 3.90 25.00 -9.51
CA LYS A 86 4.27 26.34 -9.07
C LYS A 86 5.35 26.91 -9.99
N GLU A 87 5.84 28.11 -9.68
CA GLU A 87 6.77 28.83 -10.56
C GLU A 87 8.02 28.01 -10.91
N ASP A 88 8.67 27.40 -9.90
CA ASP A 88 9.85 26.54 -10.14
C ASP A 88 9.47 25.28 -10.93
N GLY A 89 8.29 24.70 -10.66
CA GLY A 89 7.79 23.52 -11.35
C GLY A 89 7.46 23.79 -12.83
N VAL A 90 6.83 24.91 -13.12
CA VAL A 90 6.57 25.32 -14.52
C VAL A 90 7.89 25.49 -15.27
N LYS A 91 8.87 26.19 -14.67
CA LYS A 91 10.16 26.43 -15.29
C LYS A 91 11.04 25.19 -15.40
N GLU A 92 11.16 24.38 -14.35
CA GLU A 92 12.09 23.25 -14.33
C GLU A 92 11.48 21.99 -14.96
N THR A 93 10.19 21.71 -14.67
CA THR A 93 9.56 20.45 -15.09
C THR A 93 8.91 20.56 -16.47
N ILE A 94 8.29 21.69 -16.80
CA ILE A 94 7.57 21.85 -18.09
C ILE A 94 8.51 22.49 -19.14
N GLU A 95 8.96 23.70 -18.88
CA GLU A 95 9.83 24.44 -19.79
C GLU A 95 11.21 23.78 -19.94
N GLY A 96 11.84 23.45 -18.82
CA GLY A 96 13.19 22.87 -18.79
C GLY A 96 13.24 21.48 -19.45
N ASN A 97 12.29 20.59 -19.17
CA ASN A 97 12.26 19.27 -19.82
C ASN A 97 12.03 19.38 -21.32
N THR A 98 11.16 20.29 -21.77
CA THR A 98 10.90 20.51 -23.21
C THR A 98 12.15 21.08 -23.88
N ASN A 99 12.80 22.08 -23.28
CA ASN A 99 14.04 22.63 -23.82
C ASN A 99 15.17 21.62 -23.86
N SER A 100 15.28 20.73 -22.87
CA SER A 100 16.25 19.63 -22.87
C SER A 100 16.05 18.65 -24.03
N ILE A 101 14.78 18.39 -24.45
CA ILE A 101 14.51 17.59 -25.65
C ILE A 101 15.09 18.30 -26.88
N PHE A 102 14.90 19.62 -27.01
CA PHE A 102 15.44 20.41 -28.12
C PHE A 102 16.98 20.41 -28.15
N GLU A 103 17.64 20.55 -27.01
CA GLU A 103 19.10 20.49 -26.89
C GLU A 103 19.67 19.12 -27.30
N ASN A 104 18.95 18.05 -27.00
CA ASN A 104 19.35 16.67 -27.31
C ASN A 104 19.18 16.28 -28.79
N LEU A 105 18.60 17.14 -29.63
CA LEU A 105 18.51 16.92 -31.09
C LEU A 105 19.88 17.00 -31.79
N GLY A 106 20.91 17.47 -31.12
CA GLY A 106 22.30 17.48 -31.56
C GLY A 106 22.72 18.77 -32.24
N ASN A 107 24.05 18.97 -32.36
CA ASN A 107 24.67 20.21 -32.81
C ASN A 107 24.38 20.62 -34.25
N LYS A 108 23.81 19.74 -35.07
CA LYS A 108 23.41 20.03 -36.47
C LYS A 108 21.92 20.41 -36.56
N ALA A 109 21.16 20.25 -35.50
CA ALA A 109 19.75 20.65 -35.46
C ALA A 109 19.65 22.18 -35.30
N PRO A 110 18.56 22.80 -35.74
CA PRO A 110 18.26 24.19 -35.41
C PRO A 110 18.23 24.40 -33.89
N LYS A 111 18.60 25.58 -33.44
CA LYS A 111 18.41 25.96 -32.05
C LYS A 111 16.94 26.26 -31.81
N MET A 112 16.35 25.54 -30.90
CA MET A 112 14.96 25.70 -30.49
C MET A 112 14.90 26.01 -29.01
N SER A 113 13.95 26.85 -28.62
CA SER A 113 13.63 27.10 -27.22
C SER A 113 12.18 27.48 -27.05
N MET A 114 11.65 27.10 -25.91
CA MET A 114 10.29 27.44 -25.48
C MET A 114 10.37 28.27 -24.20
N SER A 115 9.49 29.23 -24.05
CA SER A 115 9.32 29.99 -22.82
C SER A 115 7.86 29.95 -22.40
N VAL A 116 7.60 29.43 -21.20
CA VAL A 116 6.24 29.35 -20.64
C VAL A 116 5.88 30.65 -19.94
N LEU A 117 4.71 31.18 -20.26
CA LEU A 117 4.23 32.48 -19.77
C LEU A 117 3.38 32.34 -18.49
N ASN A 118 2.87 31.14 -18.19
CA ASN A 118 2.08 30.88 -16.98
C ASN A 118 2.98 30.87 -15.72
N PRO A 119 2.64 31.60 -14.66
CA PRO A 119 3.34 31.49 -13.38
C PRO A 119 3.00 30.21 -12.64
N THR A 120 1.86 29.62 -12.90
CA THR A 120 1.40 28.34 -12.33
C THR A 120 0.61 27.55 -13.36
N LEU A 121 0.60 26.22 -13.25
CA LEU A 121 -0.22 25.36 -14.09
C LEU A 121 -0.92 24.33 -13.20
N ARG A 122 -2.24 24.25 -13.33
CA ARG A 122 -3.04 23.28 -12.60
C ARG A 122 -3.47 22.15 -13.52
N VAL A 123 -3.25 20.91 -13.06
CA VAL A 123 -3.83 19.70 -13.65
C VAL A 123 -4.94 19.24 -12.72
N SER A 124 -6.18 19.28 -13.18
CA SER A 124 -7.33 18.79 -12.44
C SER A 124 -7.42 17.26 -12.50
N GLY A 125 -8.01 16.64 -11.48
CA GLY A 125 -8.24 15.20 -11.46
C GLY A 125 -9.47 14.86 -10.63
N ASN A 126 -10.55 14.44 -11.31
CA ASN A 126 -11.79 14.00 -10.68
C ASN A 126 -12.06 12.55 -11.06
N PHE A 127 -12.16 11.69 -10.04
CA PHE A 127 -12.26 10.25 -10.21
C PHE A 127 -13.39 9.69 -9.36
N ASP A 128 -14.26 8.89 -10.00
CA ASP A 128 -15.24 8.05 -9.32
C ASP A 128 -14.82 6.59 -9.49
N THR A 129 -14.51 5.91 -8.40
CA THR A 129 -14.06 4.52 -8.43
C THR A 129 -15.00 3.62 -7.61
N PRO A 130 -16.19 3.29 -8.16
CA PRO A 130 -17.09 2.34 -7.51
C PRO A 130 -16.55 0.91 -7.62
N ILE A 131 -16.67 0.17 -6.50
CA ILE A 131 -16.34 -1.25 -6.40
C ILE A 131 -17.58 -1.99 -5.90
N TRP A 132 -17.91 -3.09 -6.56
CA TRP A 132 -18.89 -4.06 -6.12
C TRP A 132 -18.22 -5.42 -5.95
N ASN A 133 -18.45 -6.08 -4.82
CA ASN A 133 -17.96 -7.43 -4.56
C ASN A 133 -19.10 -8.28 -4.00
N GLY A 134 -19.20 -9.51 -4.46
CA GLY A 134 -20.09 -10.52 -3.94
C GLY A 134 -19.39 -11.86 -3.81
N ALA A 135 -19.62 -12.58 -2.72
CA ALA A 135 -19.01 -13.87 -2.49
C ALA A 135 -19.98 -14.87 -1.89
N ILE A 136 -19.75 -16.14 -2.21
CA ILE A 136 -20.36 -17.29 -1.54
C ILE A 136 -19.26 -18.19 -1.01
N PHE A 137 -19.44 -18.70 0.19
CA PHE A 137 -18.44 -19.58 0.80
C PHE A 137 -19.06 -20.70 1.62
N HIS A 138 -18.33 -21.81 1.65
CA HIS A 138 -18.66 -22.96 2.49
C HIS A 138 -17.37 -23.55 3.07
N GLN A 139 -17.43 -23.97 4.34
CA GLN A 139 -16.38 -24.72 5.01
C GLN A 139 -17.02 -25.86 5.80
N SER A 140 -16.48 -27.06 5.69
CA SER A 140 -16.80 -28.23 6.51
C SER A 140 -15.59 -28.66 7.30
N THR A 141 -15.80 -28.95 8.57
CA THR A 141 -14.81 -29.55 9.47
C THR A 141 -15.33 -30.88 9.99
N PHE A 142 -14.57 -31.93 9.76
CA PHE A 142 -14.86 -33.28 10.24
C PHE A 142 -13.99 -33.57 11.44
N ASN A 143 -14.62 -33.61 12.64
CA ASN A 143 -13.94 -33.81 13.91
C ASN A 143 -13.87 -35.28 14.28
N ASN A 144 -12.76 -35.68 14.92
CA ASN A 144 -12.48 -37.06 15.33
C ASN A 144 -12.53 -38.04 14.13
N LEU A 145 -11.98 -37.62 12.98
CA LEU A 145 -11.87 -38.43 11.78
C LEU A 145 -10.80 -39.50 12.00
N PHE A 146 -11.14 -40.77 11.83
CA PHE A 146 -10.31 -41.97 12.08
C PHE A 146 -9.83 -42.14 13.54
N THR A 147 -9.44 -41.08 14.26
CA THR A 147 -9.00 -41.12 15.66
C THR A 147 -9.50 -39.88 16.41
N LYS A 148 -9.62 -40.02 17.74
CA LYS A 148 -10.00 -38.90 18.61
C LYS A 148 -8.96 -37.80 18.55
N GLY A 149 -9.45 -36.55 18.37
CA GLY A 149 -8.61 -35.37 18.30
C GLY A 149 -8.16 -35.00 16.89
N LEU A 150 -8.31 -35.87 15.88
CA LEU A 150 -7.97 -35.57 14.50
C LEU A 150 -9.15 -34.89 13.80
N SER A 151 -8.92 -33.69 13.27
CA SER A 151 -9.91 -32.90 12.51
C SER A 151 -9.39 -32.55 11.15
N PHE A 152 -10.27 -32.68 10.13
CA PHE A 152 -10.00 -32.27 8.76
C PHE A 152 -10.98 -31.18 8.33
N THR A 153 -10.46 -30.10 7.78
CA THR A 153 -11.25 -28.97 7.28
C THR A 153 -11.04 -28.81 5.79
N VAL A 154 -12.14 -28.63 5.05
CA VAL A 154 -12.15 -28.22 3.65
C VAL A 154 -13.06 -27.00 3.50
N GLY A 155 -12.56 -25.97 2.84
CA GLY A 155 -13.30 -24.74 2.58
C GLY A 155 -13.13 -24.31 1.14
N LEU A 156 -14.15 -23.62 0.63
CA LEU A 156 -14.15 -23.01 -0.69
C LEU A 156 -14.89 -21.69 -0.63
N ARG A 157 -14.31 -20.66 -1.22
CA ARG A 157 -14.93 -19.36 -1.41
C ARG A 157 -14.81 -18.95 -2.87
N LEU A 158 -15.90 -18.48 -3.42
CA LEU A 158 -15.98 -17.89 -4.75
C LEU A 158 -16.33 -16.42 -4.59
N ASP A 159 -15.44 -15.55 -5.04
CA ASP A 159 -15.64 -14.11 -5.09
C ASP A 159 -15.82 -13.65 -6.54
N TYR A 160 -16.74 -12.73 -6.74
CA TYR A 160 -16.84 -11.91 -7.94
C TYR A 160 -16.66 -10.45 -7.55
N GLU A 161 -15.76 -9.75 -8.22
CA GLU A 161 -15.48 -8.35 -7.99
C GLU A 161 -15.54 -7.59 -9.31
N LYS A 162 -16.24 -6.45 -9.29
CA LYS A 162 -16.28 -5.51 -10.40
C LYS A 162 -15.82 -4.15 -9.92
N MET A 163 -14.78 -3.63 -10.58
CA MET A 163 -14.24 -2.30 -10.35
C MET A 163 -14.52 -1.43 -11.56
N SER A 164 -14.80 -0.17 -11.35
CA SER A 164 -14.92 0.81 -12.43
C SER A 164 -14.22 2.10 -12.03
N MET A 165 -13.76 2.84 -13.02
CA MET A 165 -13.24 4.19 -12.82
C MET A 165 -13.85 5.12 -13.88
N LYS A 166 -14.58 6.14 -13.43
CA LYS A 166 -14.92 7.28 -14.29
C LYS A 166 -13.94 8.39 -13.98
N TYR A 167 -13.30 8.91 -14.99
CA TYR A 167 -12.28 9.94 -14.86
C TYR A 167 -12.58 11.16 -15.71
N ASN A 168 -12.19 12.31 -15.17
CA ASN A 168 -12.16 13.60 -15.85
C ASN A 168 -10.94 14.37 -15.33
N SER A 169 -9.93 14.51 -16.18
CA SER A 169 -8.68 15.20 -15.88
C SER A 169 -8.32 16.13 -17.01
N ALA A 170 -7.90 17.34 -16.69
CA ALA A 170 -7.51 18.34 -17.67
C ALA A 170 -6.46 19.30 -17.10
N SER A 171 -5.58 19.80 -17.97
CA SER A 171 -4.70 20.91 -17.62
C SER A 171 -5.39 22.26 -17.82
N ASP A 172 -4.97 23.27 -17.07
CA ASP A 172 -5.19 24.64 -17.46
C ASP A 172 -4.51 24.91 -18.82
N PRO A 173 -5.01 25.85 -19.64
CA PRO A 173 -4.32 26.25 -20.87
C PRO A 173 -2.90 26.74 -20.57
N LEU A 174 -1.91 26.15 -21.26
CA LEU A 174 -0.52 26.56 -21.19
C LEU A 174 -0.24 27.62 -22.27
N ASN A 175 0.14 28.81 -21.87
CA ASN A 175 0.56 29.88 -22.77
C ASN A 175 2.08 29.87 -22.91
N PHE A 176 2.62 29.88 -24.11
CA PHE A 176 4.05 29.83 -24.34
C PHE A 176 4.49 30.51 -25.62
N ASP A 177 5.74 30.96 -25.67
CA ASP A 177 6.44 31.41 -26.85
C ASP A 177 7.39 30.33 -27.35
N PHE A 178 7.55 30.21 -28.67
CA PHE A 178 8.49 29.27 -29.28
C PHE A 178 9.43 29.98 -30.22
N ASN A 179 10.73 29.74 -30.05
CA ASN A 179 11.80 30.30 -30.88
C ASN A 179 12.52 29.19 -31.65
N PHE A 180 12.78 29.47 -32.92
CA PHE A 180 13.51 28.60 -33.84
C PHE A 180 14.58 29.40 -34.57
N ALA A 181 15.83 28.90 -34.55
CA ALA A 181 16.94 29.53 -35.23
C ALA A 181 17.79 28.53 -36.04
N MET A 182 17.91 28.76 -37.33
CA MET A 182 18.72 27.95 -38.24
C MET A 182 19.57 28.86 -39.14
N GLY A 183 20.86 29.00 -38.86
CA GLY A 183 21.73 29.95 -39.50
C GLY A 183 21.24 31.41 -39.35
N PRO A 184 21.00 32.17 -40.44
CA PRO A 184 20.51 33.53 -40.36
C PRO A 184 18.99 33.61 -40.13
N MET A 185 18.27 32.50 -40.27
CA MET A 185 16.81 32.46 -40.12
C MET A 185 16.44 32.33 -38.61
N VAL A 186 15.69 33.31 -38.12
CA VAL A 186 15.10 33.30 -36.78
C VAL A 186 13.61 33.49 -36.91
N ILE A 187 12.84 32.58 -36.35
CA ILE A 187 11.37 32.62 -36.34
C ILE A 187 10.89 32.51 -34.90
N THR A 188 9.99 33.36 -34.52
CA THR A 188 9.37 33.34 -33.18
C THR A 188 7.85 33.32 -33.34
N ALA A 189 7.19 32.30 -32.81
CA ALA A 189 5.75 32.30 -32.59
C ALA A 189 5.45 32.66 -31.14
N LYS A 190 4.51 33.56 -30.92
CA LYS A 190 4.16 34.09 -29.61
C LYS A 190 2.74 33.74 -29.21
N ASP A 191 2.50 33.75 -27.91
CA ASP A 191 1.18 33.57 -27.33
C ASP A 191 0.47 32.29 -27.81
N LEU A 192 1.24 31.22 -28.04
CA LEU A 192 0.71 29.91 -28.37
C LEU A 192 0.00 29.30 -27.17
N ILE A 193 -1.08 28.56 -27.44
CA ILE A 193 -1.89 27.91 -26.39
C ILE A 193 -1.89 26.40 -26.62
N ALA A 194 -1.60 25.64 -25.57
CA ALA A 194 -1.74 24.21 -25.54
C ALA A 194 -2.54 23.77 -24.32
N ASP A 195 -3.45 22.84 -24.50
CA ASP A 195 -4.23 22.22 -23.44
C ASP A 195 -4.28 20.70 -23.62
N ALA A 196 -4.66 20.02 -22.56
CA ALA A 196 -4.86 18.58 -22.57
C ALA A 196 -6.04 18.21 -21.67
N ALA A 197 -6.86 17.29 -22.16
CA ALA A 197 -7.99 16.77 -21.39
C ALA A 197 -8.27 15.31 -21.72
N TYR A 198 -8.54 14.53 -20.67
CA TYR A 198 -8.99 13.15 -20.78
C TYR A 198 -10.26 12.95 -19.95
N ASN A 199 -11.27 12.35 -20.56
CA ASN A 199 -12.46 11.91 -19.87
C ASN A 199 -12.87 10.53 -20.40
N GLY A 200 -13.44 9.73 -19.53
CA GLY A 200 -13.87 8.40 -19.94
C GLY A 200 -14.24 7.50 -18.75
N LYS A 201 -14.37 6.22 -19.08
CA LYS A 201 -14.70 5.18 -18.10
C LYS A 201 -13.91 3.92 -18.41
N LEU A 202 -13.34 3.31 -17.37
CA LEU A 202 -12.76 1.97 -17.38
C LEU A 202 -13.59 1.05 -16.49
N SER A 203 -13.56 -0.25 -16.77
CA SER A 203 -14.18 -1.27 -15.94
C SER A 203 -13.41 -2.59 -16.08
N GLU A 204 -13.12 -3.20 -14.94
CA GLU A 204 -12.49 -4.52 -14.84
C GLU A 204 -13.31 -5.39 -13.91
N ASP A 205 -13.36 -6.69 -14.19
CA ASP A 205 -14.01 -7.66 -13.31
C ASP A 205 -13.16 -8.92 -13.18
N TYR A 206 -13.28 -9.55 -12.01
CA TYR A 206 -12.48 -10.70 -11.62
C TYR A 206 -13.33 -11.72 -10.89
N VAL A 207 -13.08 -12.99 -11.18
CA VAL A 207 -13.63 -14.14 -10.44
C VAL A 207 -12.49 -14.83 -9.71
N GLN A 208 -12.64 -15.05 -8.41
CA GLN A 208 -11.63 -15.64 -7.56
C GLN A 208 -12.14 -16.90 -6.89
N LEU A 209 -11.42 -18.00 -7.07
CA LEU A 209 -11.67 -19.27 -6.38
C LEU A 209 -10.59 -19.47 -5.31
N LEU A 210 -11.01 -19.54 -4.03
CA LEU A 210 -10.16 -19.54 -2.87
C LEU A 210 -10.38 -20.81 -2.04
N PRO A 211 -9.66 -21.92 -2.37
CA PRO A 211 -9.71 -23.15 -1.59
C PRO A 211 -8.89 -23.03 -0.31
N LYS A 212 -9.32 -23.78 0.71
CA LYS A 212 -8.61 -23.97 1.99
C LYS A 212 -8.71 -25.43 2.40
N PHE A 213 -7.58 -25.99 2.81
CA PHE A 213 -7.47 -27.32 3.40
C PHE A 213 -6.71 -27.20 4.72
N ALA A 214 -7.17 -27.88 5.77
CA ALA A 214 -6.46 -27.94 7.03
C ALA A 214 -6.61 -29.31 7.70
N LEU A 215 -5.54 -29.75 8.33
CA LEU A 215 -5.51 -30.94 9.16
C LEU A 215 -5.01 -30.52 10.54
N GLN A 216 -5.72 -30.92 11.59
CA GLN A 216 -5.35 -30.62 12.98
C GLN A 216 -5.45 -31.88 13.83
N TYR A 217 -4.46 -32.09 14.70
CA TYR A 217 -4.50 -33.13 15.70
C TYR A 217 -4.36 -32.52 17.10
N GLU A 218 -5.42 -32.62 17.91
CA GLU A 218 -5.47 -32.19 19.29
C GLU A 218 -5.34 -33.42 20.21
N TRP A 219 -4.16 -33.60 20.81
CA TRP A 219 -3.91 -34.75 21.73
C TRP A 219 -4.37 -34.45 23.17
N ARG A 220 -4.52 -33.18 23.51
CA ARG A 220 -5.01 -32.72 24.81
C ARG A 220 -5.66 -31.34 24.57
N LYS A 221 -6.70 -30.99 25.32
CA LYS A 221 -7.37 -29.71 25.25
C LYS A 221 -6.37 -28.54 25.30
N GLY A 222 -6.35 -27.71 24.27
CA GLY A 222 -5.42 -26.60 24.12
C GLY A 222 -4.02 -26.97 23.64
N ASN A 223 -3.79 -28.25 23.29
CA ASN A 223 -2.49 -28.72 22.74
C ASN A 223 -2.76 -29.42 21.41
N ASN A 224 -2.36 -28.81 20.33
CA ASN A 224 -2.57 -29.34 18.99
C ASN A 224 -1.39 -29.05 18.06
N VAL A 225 -1.31 -29.80 16.98
CA VAL A 225 -0.51 -29.52 15.80
C VAL A 225 -1.45 -29.39 14.62
N TYR A 226 -1.16 -28.48 13.72
CA TYR A 226 -1.97 -28.29 12.52
C TYR A 226 -1.09 -28.05 11.30
N THR A 227 -1.69 -28.29 10.13
CA THR A 227 -1.17 -27.83 8.84
C THR A 227 -2.31 -27.22 8.03
N THR A 228 -2.03 -26.15 7.31
CA THR A 228 -2.99 -25.50 6.42
C THR A 228 -2.39 -25.24 5.05
N VAL A 229 -3.24 -25.35 4.02
CA VAL A 229 -2.95 -24.89 2.66
C VAL A 229 -4.13 -24.04 2.24
N SER A 230 -3.87 -22.80 1.85
CA SER A 230 -4.93 -21.88 1.44
C SER A 230 -4.47 -20.94 0.34
N LYS A 231 -5.42 -20.55 -0.52
CA LYS A 231 -5.22 -19.50 -1.51
C LYS A 231 -5.92 -18.23 -1.04
N GLY A 232 -5.21 -17.09 -1.10
CA GLY A 232 -5.73 -15.75 -0.88
C GLY A 232 -5.50 -14.87 -2.10
N TYR A 233 -6.15 -13.70 -2.12
CA TYR A 233 -5.90 -12.68 -3.14
C TYR A 233 -6.01 -11.28 -2.53
N ARG A 234 -5.41 -10.32 -3.23
CA ARG A 234 -5.58 -8.89 -3.02
C ARG A 234 -6.14 -8.28 -4.30
N SER A 235 -7.20 -7.49 -4.18
CA SER A 235 -7.88 -6.87 -5.32
C SER A 235 -6.95 -6.02 -6.17
N GLY A 236 -7.21 -5.95 -7.47
CA GLY A 236 -6.63 -4.96 -8.37
C GLY A 236 -7.15 -3.55 -8.09
N GLY A 237 -6.83 -2.60 -8.96
CA GLY A 237 -7.26 -1.23 -8.77
C GLY A 237 -6.81 -0.28 -9.88
N TYR A 238 -6.94 1.02 -9.58
CA TYR A 238 -6.58 2.09 -10.50
C TYR A 238 -5.60 3.09 -9.85
N ASN A 239 -4.56 3.42 -10.59
CA ASN A 239 -3.55 4.42 -10.23
C ASN A 239 -3.99 5.81 -10.70
N VAL A 240 -4.89 6.47 -9.97
CA VAL A 240 -5.43 7.78 -10.35
C VAL A 240 -4.37 8.89 -10.42
N GLN A 241 -3.25 8.74 -9.71
CA GLN A 241 -2.16 9.73 -9.74
C GLN A 241 -1.39 9.73 -11.06
N MET A 242 -1.47 8.65 -11.86
CA MET A 242 -0.86 8.59 -13.19
C MET A 242 -1.47 9.58 -14.19
N PHE A 243 -2.68 10.08 -13.92
CA PHE A 243 -3.30 11.07 -14.80
C PHE A 243 -2.51 12.38 -14.88
N SER A 244 -1.76 12.75 -13.88
CA SER A 244 -0.88 13.92 -13.93
C SER A 244 0.20 13.76 -15.00
N ASP A 245 0.83 12.59 -15.11
CA ASP A 245 1.83 12.29 -16.13
C ASP A 245 1.21 12.18 -17.53
N ILE A 246 0.07 11.49 -17.63
CA ILE A 246 -0.66 11.35 -18.91
C ILE A 246 -1.05 12.72 -19.46
N ILE A 247 -1.61 13.61 -18.63
CA ILE A 247 -2.01 14.96 -19.02
C ILE A 247 -0.79 15.81 -19.42
N THR A 248 0.30 15.74 -18.63
CA THR A 248 1.52 16.49 -18.94
C THR A 248 2.14 16.00 -20.25
N GLY A 249 2.15 14.70 -20.51
CA GLY A 249 2.59 14.13 -21.77
C GLY A 249 1.71 14.60 -22.96
N GLN A 250 0.40 14.55 -22.82
CA GLN A 250 -0.53 15.04 -23.85
C GLN A 250 -0.36 16.54 -24.13
N GLN A 251 -0.12 17.31 -23.06
CA GLN A 251 0.11 18.75 -23.19
C GLN A 251 1.38 19.05 -24.01
N ALA A 252 2.45 18.25 -23.85
CA ALA A 252 3.65 18.37 -24.68
C ALA A 252 3.35 18.12 -26.18
N HIS A 253 2.54 17.10 -26.49
CA HIS A 253 2.08 16.88 -27.87
C HIS A 253 1.21 18.05 -28.39
N SER A 254 0.31 18.58 -27.56
CA SER A 254 -0.52 19.73 -27.90
C SER A 254 0.31 20.99 -28.18
N MET A 255 1.45 21.16 -27.48
CA MET A 255 2.40 22.25 -27.78
C MET A 255 3.01 22.12 -29.18
N VAL A 256 3.43 20.93 -29.59
CA VAL A 256 3.96 20.69 -30.94
C VAL A 256 2.89 21.00 -32.00
N GLU A 257 1.66 20.57 -31.78
CA GLU A 257 0.54 20.87 -32.67
C GLU A 257 0.24 22.38 -32.76
N ALA A 258 0.31 23.10 -31.62
CA ALA A 258 0.13 24.54 -31.61
C ALA A 258 1.22 25.25 -32.40
N ILE A 259 2.47 24.84 -32.30
CA ILE A 259 3.60 25.37 -33.11
C ILE A 259 3.33 25.11 -34.58
N LYS A 260 2.98 23.91 -35.01
CA LYS A 260 2.73 23.54 -36.41
C LYS A 260 1.60 24.32 -37.04
N LYS A 261 0.58 24.68 -36.24
CA LYS A 261 -0.60 25.43 -36.69
C LYS A 261 -0.44 26.96 -36.65
N SER A 262 0.64 27.45 -36.03
CA SER A 262 0.89 28.89 -35.97
C SER A 262 1.19 29.47 -37.38
N ALA A 263 0.82 30.72 -37.60
CA ALA A 263 1.03 31.40 -38.90
C ALA A 263 2.52 31.42 -39.31
N GLU A 264 3.41 31.47 -38.34
CA GLU A 264 4.86 31.51 -38.53
C GLU A 264 5.42 30.17 -38.99
N PHE A 265 4.83 29.04 -38.54
CA PHE A 265 5.36 27.69 -38.75
C PHE A 265 4.48 26.80 -39.65
N GLU A 266 3.31 27.19 -40.07
CA GLU A 266 2.39 26.39 -40.92
C GLU A 266 3.10 25.81 -42.16
N LYS A 267 3.88 26.60 -42.87
CA LYS A 267 4.66 26.19 -44.04
C LYS A 267 5.86 25.26 -43.69
N TYR A 268 6.24 25.17 -42.42
CA TYR A 268 7.30 24.33 -41.92
C TYR A 268 6.78 23.15 -41.07
N SER A 269 5.45 22.91 -41.08
CA SER A 269 4.82 21.89 -40.20
C SER A 269 5.43 20.51 -40.36
N THR A 270 5.74 20.06 -41.59
CA THR A 270 6.42 18.77 -41.86
C THR A 270 7.84 18.74 -41.29
N LEU A 271 8.56 19.85 -41.33
CA LEU A 271 9.90 19.96 -40.78
C LEU A 271 9.86 19.85 -39.23
N ILE A 272 8.94 20.57 -38.61
CA ILE A 272 8.73 20.53 -37.16
C ILE A 272 8.34 19.10 -36.73
N GLU A 273 7.41 18.44 -37.45
CA GLU A 273 7.03 17.06 -37.16
C GLU A 273 8.23 16.10 -37.20
N GLY A 274 9.02 16.12 -38.27
CA GLY A 274 10.18 15.23 -38.39
C GLY A 274 11.31 15.54 -37.41
N MET A 275 11.37 16.76 -36.85
CA MET A 275 12.40 17.14 -35.87
C MET A 275 11.99 16.88 -34.42
N ILE A 276 10.74 17.15 -34.07
CA ILE A 276 10.23 17.13 -32.70
C ILE A 276 9.21 16.01 -32.51
N GLY A 277 8.25 15.86 -33.44
CA GLY A 277 7.11 14.97 -33.31
C GLY A 277 7.53 13.52 -33.01
N ASP A 278 8.44 12.97 -33.82
CA ASP A 278 8.96 11.61 -33.65
C ASP A 278 9.85 11.43 -32.41
N LYS A 279 10.25 12.52 -31.72
CA LYS A 279 11.06 12.49 -30.50
C LYS A 279 10.24 12.63 -29.22
N MET A 280 8.96 12.97 -29.35
CA MET A 280 8.09 13.05 -28.19
C MET A 280 7.81 11.66 -27.64
N PRO A 281 7.82 11.50 -26.31
CA PRO A 281 7.45 10.23 -25.68
C PRO A 281 6.03 9.80 -26.11
N ALA A 282 5.84 8.52 -26.40
CA ALA A 282 4.51 8.00 -26.67
C ALA A 282 3.63 8.17 -25.43
N ILE A 283 2.38 8.58 -25.64
CA ILE A 283 1.40 8.68 -24.57
C ILE A 283 0.83 7.26 -24.36
N PRO A 284 0.97 6.67 -23.17
CA PRO A 284 0.43 5.35 -22.93
C PRO A 284 -1.11 5.37 -22.95
N GLU A 285 -1.72 4.27 -23.33
CA GLU A 285 -3.16 4.09 -23.17
C GLU A 285 -3.55 4.25 -21.70
N VAL A 286 -4.65 4.98 -21.44
CA VAL A 286 -5.11 5.27 -20.07
C VAL A 286 -5.30 3.98 -19.28
N LYS A 287 -5.85 2.93 -19.90
CA LYS A 287 -6.04 1.64 -19.26
C LYS A 287 -4.73 1.03 -18.80
N ASP A 288 -3.74 0.96 -19.66
CA ASP A 288 -2.45 0.31 -19.39
C ASP A 288 -1.63 1.08 -18.35
N ALA A 289 -1.69 2.42 -18.38
CA ALA A 289 -0.99 3.26 -17.44
C ALA A 289 -1.62 3.28 -16.03
N THR A 290 -2.94 3.07 -15.93
CA THR A 290 -3.64 3.29 -14.66
C THR A 290 -4.13 2.02 -13.99
N THR A 291 -4.26 0.88 -14.69
CA THR A 291 -4.83 -0.35 -14.12
C THR A 291 -3.74 -1.29 -13.60
N TYR A 292 -3.96 -1.85 -12.42
CA TYR A 292 -3.15 -2.96 -11.91
C TYR A 292 -4.04 -4.15 -11.53
N LYS A 293 -3.49 -5.37 -11.73
CA LYS A 293 -4.20 -6.65 -11.59
C LYS A 293 -4.24 -7.12 -10.14
N PRO A 294 -5.15 -8.06 -9.79
CA PRO A 294 -5.11 -8.76 -8.51
C PRO A 294 -3.81 -9.53 -8.30
N GLU A 295 -3.33 -9.53 -7.06
CA GLU A 295 -2.25 -10.35 -6.55
C GLU A 295 -2.80 -11.64 -5.94
N TYR A 296 -2.13 -12.77 -6.10
CA TYR A 296 -2.53 -14.08 -5.58
C TYR A 296 -1.43 -14.69 -4.73
N SER A 297 -1.81 -15.32 -3.63
CA SER A 297 -0.88 -16.02 -2.78
C SER A 297 -1.40 -17.40 -2.38
N TRP A 298 -0.54 -18.42 -2.51
CA TRP A 298 -0.71 -19.70 -1.86
C TRP A 298 0.09 -19.73 -0.57
N ASN A 299 -0.56 -19.99 0.55
CA ASN A 299 0.06 -20.14 1.85
C ASN A 299 0.04 -21.60 2.29
N TYR A 300 1.20 -22.10 2.68
CA TYR A 300 1.42 -23.42 3.28
C TYR A 300 1.98 -23.20 4.68
N GLU A 301 1.30 -23.69 5.69
CA GLU A 301 1.67 -23.46 7.08
C GLU A 301 1.57 -24.74 7.88
N VAL A 302 2.52 -24.94 8.79
CA VAL A 302 2.48 -25.94 9.85
C VAL A 302 2.76 -25.25 11.18
N GLY A 303 1.97 -25.59 12.20
CA GLY A 303 2.13 -24.96 13.50
C GLY A 303 1.61 -25.79 14.65
N THR A 304 1.79 -25.27 15.85
CA THR A 304 1.35 -25.91 17.09
C THR A 304 0.90 -24.86 18.10
N HIS A 305 -0.17 -25.16 18.80
CA HIS A 305 -0.63 -24.41 19.97
C HIS A 305 -0.41 -25.27 21.20
N LEU A 306 0.25 -24.74 22.21
CA LEU A 306 0.61 -25.45 23.42
C LEU A 306 0.15 -24.69 24.65
N THR A 307 -0.50 -25.40 25.57
CA THR A 307 -0.82 -24.94 26.91
C THR A 307 -0.07 -25.82 27.90
N LEU A 308 0.94 -25.25 28.52
CA LEU A 308 1.91 -25.94 29.38
C LEU A 308 1.83 -25.41 30.83
N TRP A 309 2.50 -26.08 31.76
CA TRP A 309 2.59 -25.69 33.17
C TRP A 309 1.23 -25.36 33.78
N GLU A 310 0.27 -26.29 33.64
CA GLU A 310 -1.08 -26.14 34.19
C GLU A 310 -1.80 -24.87 33.75
N GLY A 311 -1.53 -24.41 32.49
CA GLY A 311 -2.13 -23.21 31.93
C GLY A 311 -1.37 -21.91 32.22
N LYS A 312 -0.18 -21.98 32.80
CA LYS A 312 0.65 -20.80 33.08
C LYS A 312 1.52 -20.36 31.89
N LEU A 313 1.79 -21.28 30.94
CA LEU A 313 2.55 -20.99 29.72
C LEU A 313 1.76 -21.38 28.49
N TRP A 314 1.57 -20.40 27.58
CA TRP A 314 1.04 -20.61 26.24
C TRP A 314 2.15 -20.37 25.23
N ALA A 315 2.25 -21.27 24.27
CA ALA A 315 3.21 -21.17 23.19
C ALA A 315 2.53 -21.48 21.85
N ASP A 316 2.70 -20.59 20.90
CA ASP A 316 2.27 -20.74 19.51
C ASP A 316 3.51 -20.72 18.64
N LEU A 317 3.71 -21.76 17.83
CA LEU A 317 4.83 -21.89 16.91
C LEU A 317 4.29 -22.19 15.54
N ALA A 318 4.79 -21.51 14.51
CA ALA A 318 4.44 -21.78 13.13
C ALA A 318 5.65 -21.66 12.21
N ALA A 319 5.62 -22.42 11.12
CA ALA A 319 6.50 -22.23 9.98
C ALA A 319 5.63 -22.15 8.72
N PHE A 320 6.00 -21.27 7.80
CA PHE A 320 5.20 -21.02 6.60
C PHE A 320 6.06 -20.93 5.34
N TYR A 321 5.42 -21.19 4.22
CA TYR A 321 5.90 -20.91 2.87
C TYR A 321 4.77 -20.27 2.08
N MET A 322 5.06 -19.16 1.40
CA MET A 322 4.09 -18.42 0.58
C MET A 322 4.65 -18.22 -0.84
N ASP A 323 3.87 -18.61 -1.85
CA ASP A 323 4.11 -18.33 -3.27
C ASP A 323 3.15 -17.21 -3.71
N THR A 324 3.70 -16.04 -4.03
CA THR A 324 2.92 -14.87 -4.44
C THR A 324 3.15 -14.59 -5.92
N ARG A 325 2.07 -14.35 -6.66
CA ARG A 325 2.07 -14.03 -8.09
C ARG A 325 1.39 -12.71 -8.35
N ASP A 326 1.83 -12.01 -9.38
CA ASP A 326 1.38 -10.66 -9.71
C ASP A 326 1.50 -9.72 -8.50
N GLN A 327 2.61 -9.84 -7.76
CA GLN A 327 2.81 -9.10 -6.51
C GLN A 327 2.67 -7.60 -6.72
N GLN A 328 1.82 -6.97 -5.92
CA GLN A 328 1.59 -5.54 -5.99
C GLN A 328 2.68 -4.79 -5.20
N LEU A 329 3.42 -3.94 -5.90
CA LEU A 329 4.40 -3.02 -5.31
C LEU A 329 3.96 -1.59 -5.53
N SER A 330 4.06 -0.77 -4.48
CA SER A 330 3.83 0.67 -4.57
C SER A 330 5.17 1.38 -4.66
N GLN A 331 5.37 2.16 -5.71
CA GLN A 331 6.59 2.94 -5.94
C GLN A 331 6.25 4.37 -6.35
N PHE A 332 7.19 5.30 -6.13
CA PHE A 332 7.07 6.64 -6.68
C PHE A 332 7.37 6.60 -8.19
N ILE A 333 6.61 7.38 -8.95
CA ILE A 333 6.91 7.59 -10.37
C ILE A 333 8.09 8.54 -10.52
N GLY A 334 8.88 8.37 -11.60
CA GLY A 334 10.11 9.13 -11.81
C GLY A 334 9.91 10.64 -11.92
N SER A 335 8.74 11.09 -12.38
CA SER A 335 8.37 12.51 -12.43
C SER A 335 8.17 13.15 -11.05
N GLY A 336 8.02 12.35 -9.99
CA GLY A 336 7.68 12.83 -8.65
C GLY A 336 6.20 13.17 -8.44
N LEU A 337 5.38 13.13 -9.50
CA LEU A 337 3.99 13.57 -9.45
C LEU A 337 3.03 12.63 -8.70
N GLY A 338 3.50 11.46 -8.29
CA GLY A 338 2.65 10.55 -7.52
C GLY A 338 3.28 9.19 -7.24
N ARG A 339 2.41 8.30 -6.78
CA ARG A 339 2.71 6.89 -6.55
C ARG A 339 1.91 6.03 -7.53
N THR A 340 2.54 4.97 -7.97
CA THR A 340 1.89 3.94 -8.78
C THR A 340 1.99 2.60 -8.08
N THR A 341 0.98 1.74 -8.25
CA THR A 341 1.05 0.33 -7.91
C THR A 341 1.26 -0.45 -9.19
N ILE A 342 2.27 -1.28 -9.21
CA ILE A 342 2.59 -2.18 -10.32
C ILE A 342 2.48 -3.64 -9.89
N ASN A 343 2.31 -4.55 -10.85
CA ASN A 343 2.41 -5.98 -10.61
C ASN A 343 3.83 -6.44 -10.94
N ALA A 344 4.61 -6.75 -9.90
CA ALA A 344 6.02 -7.11 -9.97
C ALA A 344 6.23 -8.63 -10.04
N GLY A 345 5.66 -9.31 -11.04
CA GLY A 345 5.90 -10.73 -11.27
C GLY A 345 5.64 -11.61 -10.05
N LYS A 346 6.66 -12.39 -9.59
CA LYS A 346 6.50 -13.40 -8.52
C LYS A 346 7.49 -13.19 -7.39
N SER A 347 7.07 -13.55 -6.19
CA SER A 347 7.94 -13.66 -5.03
C SER A 347 7.64 -14.89 -4.18
N ASN A 348 8.65 -15.36 -3.47
CA ASN A 348 8.51 -16.40 -2.47
C ASN A 348 8.88 -15.86 -1.10
N SER A 349 8.09 -16.22 -0.12
CA SER A 349 8.38 -15.93 1.28
C SER A 349 8.34 -17.21 2.10
N TYR A 350 9.29 -17.41 3.00
CA TYR A 350 9.21 -18.45 3.99
C TYR A 350 9.76 -17.96 5.32
N GLY A 351 9.28 -18.57 6.37
CA GLY A 351 9.67 -18.12 7.71
C GLY A 351 9.17 -19.00 8.83
N ALA A 352 9.45 -18.54 10.02
CA ALA A 352 8.98 -19.15 11.26
C ALA A 352 8.58 -18.06 12.25
N GLU A 353 7.55 -18.36 13.02
CA GLU A 353 6.99 -17.48 14.04
C GLU A 353 6.89 -18.22 15.37
N ALA A 354 7.18 -17.52 16.45
CA ALA A 354 7.01 -18.02 17.81
C ALA A 354 6.36 -16.93 18.66
N SER A 355 5.35 -17.30 19.43
CA SER A 355 4.70 -16.44 20.42
C SER A 355 4.59 -17.16 21.74
N LEU A 356 5.07 -16.54 22.80
CA LEU A 356 5.09 -17.08 24.15
C LEU A 356 4.39 -16.11 25.09
N ARG A 357 3.55 -16.64 25.97
CA ARG A 357 2.96 -15.88 27.08
C ARG A 357 3.04 -16.71 28.33
N ALA A 358 3.59 -16.14 29.39
CA ALA A 358 3.75 -16.82 30.68
C ALA A 358 3.16 -15.98 31.82
N SER A 359 2.27 -16.54 32.60
CA SER A 359 1.83 -16.00 33.89
C SER A 359 2.60 -16.72 35.00
N LEU A 360 3.77 -16.17 35.36
CA LEU A 360 4.71 -16.81 36.31
C LEU A 360 4.18 -16.80 37.72
N THR A 361 3.60 -15.67 38.13
CA THR A 361 2.89 -15.49 39.38
C THR A 361 1.57 -14.75 39.11
N ASN A 362 0.80 -14.46 40.16
CA ASN A 362 -0.42 -13.61 40.03
C ASN A 362 -0.06 -12.16 39.68
N GLU A 363 1.16 -11.74 39.99
CA GLU A 363 1.68 -10.39 39.84
C GLU A 363 2.53 -10.24 38.58
N LEU A 364 3.20 -11.30 38.09
CA LEU A 364 4.18 -11.23 37.02
C LEU A 364 3.70 -12.02 35.80
N SER A 365 3.49 -11.29 34.68
CA SER A 365 3.30 -11.89 33.38
C SER A 365 4.38 -11.43 32.39
N LEU A 366 4.80 -12.33 31.52
CA LEU A 366 5.78 -12.10 30.46
C LEU A 366 5.19 -12.51 29.13
N ASN A 367 5.57 -11.80 28.09
CA ASN A 367 5.28 -12.18 26.71
C ASN A 367 6.52 -11.99 25.84
N ALA A 368 6.68 -12.86 24.86
CA ALA A 368 7.70 -12.74 23.82
C ALA A 368 7.12 -13.20 22.49
N SER A 369 7.43 -12.49 21.43
CA SER A 369 7.16 -12.96 20.06
C SER A 369 8.37 -12.70 19.19
N TYR A 370 8.62 -13.64 18.29
CA TYR A 370 9.71 -13.58 17.33
C TYR A 370 9.20 -14.07 15.98
N GLY A 371 9.54 -13.33 14.92
CA GLY A 371 9.29 -13.72 13.54
C GLY A 371 10.57 -13.66 12.73
N TYR A 372 10.78 -14.66 11.90
CA TYR A 372 11.78 -14.68 10.84
C TYR A 372 11.08 -14.79 9.51
N THR A 373 11.41 -13.90 8.57
CA THR A 373 10.86 -13.89 7.22
C THR A 373 11.98 -13.72 6.20
N TYR A 374 12.05 -14.64 5.25
CA TYR A 374 12.90 -14.54 4.07
C TYR A 374 11.97 -14.38 2.86
N ALA A 375 11.95 -13.19 2.27
CA ALA A 375 11.08 -12.85 1.14
C ALA A 375 11.94 -12.31 -0.01
N THR A 376 11.88 -12.96 -1.18
CA THR A 376 12.66 -12.58 -2.36
C THR A 376 11.82 -12.65 -3.63
N PHE A 377 12.16 -11.83 -4.60
CA PHE A 377 11.62 -11.93 -5.95
C PHE A 377 12.18 -13.18 -6.66
N THR A 378 11.32 -13.87 -7.39
CA THR A 378 11.68 -15.06 -8.18
C THR A 378 11.45 -14.87 -9.67
N ASP A 379 10.65 -13.87 -10.05
CA ASP A 379 10.36 -13.52 -11.43
C ASP A 379 9.98 -12.03 -11.49
N TYR A 380 10.98 -11.15 -11.45
CA TYR A 380 10.77 -9.71 -11.57
C TYR A 380 11.89 -9.09 -12.42
N ILE A 381 11.62 -8.96 -13.72
CA ILE A 381 12.53 -8.40 -14.71
C ILE A 381 11.82 -7.26 -15.42
N ILE A 382 12.44 -6.10 -15.46
CA ILE A 382 11.98 -4.96 -16.25
C ILE A 382 12.76 -4.95 -17.55
N ASN A 383 12.04 -5.00 -18.67
CA ASN A 383 12.61 -4.89 -20.00
C ASN A 383 12.34 -3.50 -20.60
N GLU A 384 13.24 -3.03 -21.44
CA GLU A 384 13.09 -1.82 -22.22
C GLU A 384 13.37 -2.13 -23.69
N ALA A 385 12.60 -1.56 -24.60
CA ALA A 385 12.84 -1.72 -26.03
C ALA A 385 14.03 -0.84 -26.46
N ASP A 386 15.00 -1.42 -27.17
CA ASP A 386 16.04 -0.66 -27.83
C ASP A 386 15.53 0.10 -29.07
N LYS A 387 16.41 0.83 -29.74
CA LYS A 387 16.06 1.62 -30.95
C LYS A 387 15.53 0.78 -32.11
N ASP A 388 15.84 -0.52 -32.10
CA ASP A 388 15.46 -1.47 -33.14
C ASP A 388 14.20 -2.28 -32.73
N GLY A 389 13.62 -1.97 -31.54
CA GLY A 389 12.44 -2.64 -30.99
C GLY A 389 12.74 -3.97 -30.30
N ASN A 390 14.01 -4.35 -30.10
CA ASN A 390 14.36 -5.55 -29.36
C ASN A 390 14.26 -5.30 -27.85
N LEU A 391 13.70 -6.25 -27.10
CA LEU A 391 13.63 -6.14 -25.65
C LEU A 391 15.01 -6.41 -25.02
N THR A 392 15.52 -5.44 -24.30
CA THR A 392 16.74 -5.57 -23.49
C THR A 392 16.40 -5.48 -22.01
N VAL A 393 17.13 -6.19 -21.15
CA VAL A 393 16.92 -6.15 -19.70
C VAL A 393 17.38 -4.80 -19.18
N LYS A 394 16.45 -4.01 -18.68
CA LYS A 394 16.73 -2.74 -17.98
C LYS A 394 17.11 -2.97 -16.53
N ALA A 395 16.39 -3.86 -15.84
CA ALA A 395 16.67 -4.25 -14.46
C ALA A 395 16.23 -5.68 -14.19
N ASP A 396 17.05 -6.42 -13.44
CA ASP A 396 16.76 -7.77 -12.94
C ASP A 396 16.80 -7.75 -11.41
N TYR A 397 15.63 -7.99 -10.80
CA TYR A 397 15.46 -8.03 -9.36
C TYR A 397 15.38 -9.45 -8.79
N ASN A 398 15.57 -10.48 -9.63
CA ASN A 398 15.52 -11.87 -9.17
C ASN A 398 16.54 -12.13 -8.05
N GLY A 399 16.11 -12.81 -6.99
CA GLY A 399 16.92 -13.06 -5.80
C GLY A 399 17.09 -11.87 -4.86
N LYS A 400 16.63 -10.66 -5.22
CA LYS A 400 16.60 -9.51 -4.34
C LYS A 400 15.51 -9.65 -3.30
N TYR A 401 15.73 -9.09 -2.09
CA TYR A 401 14.71 -9.06 -1.05
C TYR A 401 13.56 -8.13 -1.43
N VAL A 402 12.35 -8.56 -1.08
CA VAL A 402 11.16 -7.71 -1.19
C VAL A 402 11.32 -6.52 -0.26
N PRO A 403 11.18 -5.27 -0.74
CA PRO A 403 11.31 -4.08 0.08
C PRO A 403 10.31 -4.03 1.23
N PHE A 404 10.66 -3.30 2.31
CA PHE A 404 9.82 -3.07 3.50
C PHE A 404 9.54 -4.30 4.36
N VAL A 405 10.12 -5.45 4.05
CA VAL A 405 9.98 -6.68 4.84
C VAL A 405 11.19 -6.85 5.77
N PRO A 406 11.03 -6.71 7.11
CA PRO A 406 12.11 -6.98 8.04
C PRO A 406 12.41 -8.48 8.10
N LYS A 407 13.70 -8.85 8.03
CA LYS A 407 14.12 -10.26 8.19
C LYS A 407 13.78 -10.86 9.55
N HIS A 408 13.79 -10.06 10.57
CA HIS A 408 13.52 -10.46 11.95
C HIS A 408 12.60 -9.44 12.59
N THR A 409 11.65 -9.91 13.35
CA THR A 409 10.82 -9.09 14.24
C THR A 409 10.90 -9.68 15.64
N LEU A 410 11.06 -8.85 16.65
CA LEU A 410 11.13 -9.26 18.04
C LEU A 410 10.28 -8.34 18.90
N ASN A 411 9.45 -8.91 19.72
CA ASN A 411 8.78 -8.23 20.81
C ASN A 411 9.03 -9.00 22.11
N ILE A 412 9.47 -8.31 23.15
CA ILE A 412 9.58 -8.87 24.50
C ILE A 412 8.93 -7.90 25.44
N GLY A 413 7.94 -8.36 26.20
CA GLY A 413 7.20 -7.54 27.15
C GLY A 413 7.05 -8.22 28.50
N GLY A 414 6.82 -7.39 29.51
CA GLY A 414 6.49 -7.85 30.84
C GLY A 414 5.60 -6.87 31.57
N GLU A 415 4.77 -7.42 32.44
CA GLU A 415 3.93 -6.69 33.36
C GLU A 415 4.15 -7.20 34.77
N TYR A 416 4.39 -6.29 35.72
CA TYR A 416 4.45 -6.59 37.14
C TYR A 416 3.42 -5.71 37.86
N ALA A 417 2.45 -6.37 38.51
CA ALA A 417 1.36 -5.73 39.21
C ALA A 417 1.47 -5.93 40.72
N ILE A 418 1.58 -4.84 41.45
CA ILE A 418 1.65 -4.84 42.93
C ILE A 418 0.28 -4.43 43.46
N THR A 419 -0.38 -5.32 44.21
CA THR A 419 -1.55 -4.96 45.00
C THR A 419 -1.11 -4.34 46.30
N CYS A 420 -1.54 -3.09 46.54
CA CYS A 420 -1.14 -2.35 47.70
C CYS A 420 -2.04 -2.63 48.92
N SER A 421 -1.56 -2.38 50.13
CA SER A 421 -2.38 -2.51 51.34
C SER A 421 -3.50 -1.48 51.36
N SER A 422 -4.57 -1.76 52.14
CA SER A 422 -5.71 -0.85 52.32
C SER A 422 -5.37 0.52 52.89
N ARG A 423 -4.19 0.67 53.48
CA ARG A 423 -3.67 1.96 54.02
C ARG A 423 -2.88 2.78 52.97
N SER A 424 -2.66 2.21 51.79
CA SER A 424 -1.88 2.84 50.73
C SER A 424 -2.69 3.91 49.99
N ILE A 425 -1.98 4.92 49.44
CA ILE A 425 -2.58 5.93 48.57
C ILE A 425 -3.18 5.29 47.32
N PHE A 426 -2.52 4.27 46.80
CA PHE A 426 -2.98 3.51 45.60
C PHE A 426 -3.41 2.12 45.99
N ASP A 427 -4.38 1.58 45.27
CA ASP A 427 -4.88 0.21 45.43
C ASP A 427 -3.98 -0.77 44.68
N ARG A 428 -3.45 -0.34 43.53
CA ARG A 428 -2.62 -1.15 42.66
C ARG A 428 -1.60 -0.29 41.92
N VAL A 429 -0.39 -0.82 41.74
CA VAL A 429 0.67 -0.24 40.92
C VAL A 429 1.07 -1.27 39.89
N VAL A 430 1.06 -0.90 38.60
CA VAL A 430 1.39 -1.79 37.49
C VAL A 430 2.55 -1.20 36.70
N PHE A 431 3.64 -1.95 36.60
CA PHE A 431 4.77 -1.65 35.74
C PHE A 431 4.70 -2.49 34.48
N GLN A 432 4.86 -1.85 33.33
CA GLN A 432 4.92 -2.50 32.03
C GLN A 432 6.17 -2.06 31.30
N ALA A 433 6.87 -3.00 30.70
CA ALA A 433 7.99 -2.72 29.80
C ALA A 433 7.82 -3.54 28.54
N ASN A 434 8.18 -2.96 27.38
CA ASN A 434 8.09 -3.61 26.10
C ASN A 434 9.26 -3.20 25.22
N TYR A 435 10.04 -4.17 24.75
CA TYR A 435 11.11 -4.00 23.78
C TYR A 435 10.65 -4.51 22.43
N ASN A 436 10.65 -3.64 21.44
CA ASN A 436 10.30 -3.95 20.05
C ASN A 436 11.53 -3.77 19.18
N ALA A 437 11.86 -4.77 18.37
CA ALA A 437 12.98 -4.69 17.46
C ALA A 437 12.64 -5.21 16.07
N ALA A 438 13.29 -4.64 15.07
CA ALA A 438 13.23 -5.08 13.68
C ALA A 438 14.65 -5.37 13.18
N GLY A 439 14.80 -6.45 12.44
CA GLY A 439 16.02 -6.80 11.71
C GLY A 439 16.24 -5.90 10.51
N ARG A 440 17.18 -6.30 9.65
CA ARG A 440 17.45 -5.52 8.45
C ARG A 440 16.21 -5.41 7.56
N ILE A 441 15.93 -4.18 7.10
CA ILE A 441 14.86 -3.83 6.15
C ILE A 441 15.54 -3.22 4.95
N TYR A 442 15.27 -3.72 3.75
CA TYR A 442 15.65 -3.08 2.50
C TYR A 442 14.53 -2.14 2.05
N TRP A 443 14.91 -0.96 1.53
CA TRP A 443 13.95 0.06 1.15
C TRP A 443 13.68 0.12 -0.36
N THR A 444 14.61 -0.42 -1.15
CA THR A 444 14.60 -0.39 -2.61
C THR A 444 14.60 -1.81 -3.17
N GLU A 445 14.14 -1.98 -4.38
CA GLU A 445 14.15 -3.26 -5.09
C GLU A 445 15.57 -3.73 -5.40
N LEU A 446 16.52 -2.81 -5.57
CA LEU A 446 17.97 -3.11 -5.77
C LEU A 446 18.64 -3.59 -4.48
N ASN A 447 18.03 -3.35 -3.32
CA ASN A 447 18.56 -3.64 -2.00
C ASN A 447 19.84 -2.86 -1.64
N ASP A 448 20.07 -1.73 -2.26
CA ASP A 448 21.23 -0.85 -2.06
C ASP A 448 21.05 0.07 -0.83
N VAL A 449 19.80 0.38 -0.47
CA VAL A 449 19.47 1.16 0.73
C VAL A 449 18.77 0.29 1.76
N SER A 450 19.27 0.29 2.99
CA SER A 450 18.68 -0.53 4.06
C SER A 450 18.79 0.13 5.44
N GLN A 451 17.85 -0.20 6.32
CA GLN A 451 17.93 0.02 7.76
C GLN A 451 18.52 -1.23 8.42
N SER A 452 19.58 -1.06 9.18
CA SER A 452 20.15 -2.12 10.01
C SER A 452 19.22 -2.45 11.19
N PHE A 453 19.52 -3.55 11.90
CA PHE A 453 18.78 -3.92 13.12
C PHE A 453 18.68 -2.73 14.10
N TYR A 454 17.47 -2.49 14.60
CA TYR A 454 17.21 -1.52 15.65
C TYR A 454 16.14 -2.05 16.60
N GLY A 455 16.13 -1.50 17.84
CA GLY A 455 15.10 -1.80 18.82
C GLY A 455 14.80 -0.61 19.71
N THR A 456 13.56 -0.51 20.14
CA THR A 456 13.04 0.56 21.00
C THR A 456 12.48 -0.03 22.28
N LEU A 457 12.81 0.58 23.42
CA LEU A 457 12.25 0.22 24.72
C LEU A 457 11.15 1.23 25.08
N ASN A 458 9.97 0.70 25.40
CA ASN A 458 8.86 1.48 25.92
C ASN A 458 8.54 0.97 27.34
N TRP A 459 8.15 1.87 28.22
CA TRP A 459 7.68 1.49 29.54
C TRP A 459 6.49 2.36 29.99
N ARG A 460 5.73 1.83 30.95
CA ARG A 460 4.59 2.50 31.56
C ARG A 460 4.48 2.09 33.02
N ALA A 461 4.17 3.03 33.88
CA ALA A 461 3.79 2.81 35.27
C ALA A 461 2.38 3.36 35.51
N ASN A 462 1.44 2.51 35.89
CA ASN A 462 0.07 2.86 36.22
C ASN A 462 -0.12 2.87 37.74
N LEU A 463 -0.69 3.94 38.27
CA LEU A 463 -1.07 4.10 39.66
C LEU A 463 -2.60 4.13 39.70
N GLU A 464 -3.22 3.12 40.29
CA GLU A 464 -4.67 2.91 40.30
C GLU A 464 -5.27 3.17 41.69
N LYS A 465 -6.36 3.94 41.73
CA LYS A 465 -7.17 4.18 42.94
C LYS A 465 -8.66 4.21 42.63
N GLY A 466 -9.41 3.20 43.05
CA GLY A 466 -10.82 3.08 42.71
C GLY A 466 -11.07 3.18 41.19
N ASN A 467 -11.82 4.20 40.77
CA ASN A 467 -12.12 4.47 39.37
C ASN A 467 -11.11 5.39 38.65
N ALA A 468 -10.06 5.83 39.36
CA ALA A 468 -9.04 6.73 38.81
C ALA A 468 -7.71 6.00 38.57
N MET A 469 -7.04 6.40 37.50
CA MET A 469 -5.71 5.89 37.15
C MET A 469 -4.84 7.05 36.63
N ILE A 470 -3.61 7.10 37.10
CA ILE A 470 -2.55 7.97 36.59
C ILE A 470 -1.50 7.06 35.96
N SER A 471 -1.11 7.33 34.71
CA SER A 471 -0.08 6.57 34.01
C SER A 471 1.07 7.50 33.64
N PHE A 472 2.27 7.11 33.96
CA PHE A 472 3.51 7.68 33.45
C PHE A 472 4.05 6.75 32.36
N TRP A 473 4.48 7.29 31.24
CA TRP A 473 5.01 6.48 30.18
C TRP A 473 6.19 7.12 29.45
N ALA A 474 7.06 6.29 28.90
CA ALA A 474 8.09 6.66 27.97
C ALA A 474 8.09 5.74 26.75
N ARG A 475 8.29 6.34 25.58
CA ARG A 475 8.48 5.63 24.30
C ARG A 475 9.88 5.90 23.80
N ASN A 476 10.45 4.89 23.13
CA ASN A 476 11.84 4.91 22.67
C ASN A 476 12.79 5.41 23.78
N PHE A 477 12.66 4.84 24.98
CA PHE A 477 13.36 5.31 26.19
C PHE A 477 14.89 5.27 26.05
N LEU A 478 15.43 4.43 25.19
CA LEU A 478 16.85 4.34 24.88
C LEU A 478 17.29 5.36 23.81
N ASP A 479 16.39 6.24 23.38
CA ASP A 479 16.59 7.26 22.34
C ASP A 479 17.32 6.71 21.10
N LYS A 480 16.86 5.54 20.61
CA LYS A 480 17.47 4.87 19.47
C LYS A 480 17.11 5.60 18.18
N ASP A 481 18.13 6.08 17.45
CA ASP A 481 17.99 6.58 16.08
C ASP A 481 17.80 5.43 15.09
N TYR A 482 16.81 5.56 14.18
CA TYR A 482 16.54 4.63 13.10
C TYR A 482 15.78 5.32 11.96
N ALA A 483 15.90 4.79 10.75
CA ALA A 483 15.03 5.18 9.65
C ALA A 483 13.68 4.48 9.78
N ALA A 484 12.60 5.25 9.87
CA ALA A 484 11.24 4.72 9.91
C ALA A 484 10.71 4.42 8.50
N PHE A 485 11.19 5.17 7.51
CA PHE A 485 10.79 5.05 6.12
C PHE A 485 11.85 5.68 5.21
N TYR A 486 12.03 5.11 4.01
CA TYR A 486 12.86 5.66 2.94
C TYR A 486 12.16 5.45 1.59
N PHE A 487 12.32 6.40 0.69
CA PHE A 487 11.84 6.30 -0.68
C PHE A 487 12.69 7.17 -1.61
N GLU A 488 12.62 6.89 -2.90
CA GLU A 488 13.28 7.65 -3.95
C GLU A 488 12.28 8.26 -4.92
N THR A 489 12.49 9.51 -5.27
CA THR A 489 11.72 10.22 -6.29
C THR A 489 12.56 11.38 -6.84
N MET A 490 12.36 11.77 -8.11
CA MET A 490 13.08 12.87 -8.75
C MET A 490 14.61 12.72 -8.64
N ASN A 491 15.13 11.49 -8.76
CA ASN A 491 16.55 11.13 -8.59
C ASN A 491 17.15 11.54 -7.23
N LYS A 492 16.34 11.63 -6.18
CA LYS A 492 16.75 11.93 -4.81
C LYS A 492 16.19 10.91 -3.84
N GLY A 493 16.95 10.60 -2.78
CA GLY A 493 16.52 9.77 -1.68
C GLY A 493 16.00 10.61 -0.51
N PHE A 494 14.85 10.22 0.05
CA PHE A 494 14.20 10.87 1.18
C PHE A 494 14.06 9.89 2.33
N MET A 495 14.46 10.30 3.53
CA MET A 495 14.40 9.44 4.72
C MET A 495 13.62 10.13 5.83
N GLN A 496 12.66 9.39 6.39
CA GLN A 496 11.97 9.78 7.60
C GLN A 496 12.64 9.13 8.81
N LYS A 497 13.12 9.92 9.75
CA LYS A 497 13.62 9.43 11.03
C LYS A 497 12.49 8.89 11.91
N GLY A 498 12.79 7.87 12.68
CA GLY A 498 11.95 7.40 13.76
C GLY A 498 11.76 8.46 14.83
N ARG A 499 10.71 8.32 15.62
CA ARG A 499 10.46 9.27 16.73
C ARG A 499 11.53 9.13 17.81
N PRO A 500 12.10 10.24 18.28
CA PRO A 500 13.03 10.25 19.42
C PRO A 500 12.30 9.82 20.70
N VAL A 501 13.01 9.84 21.82
CA VAL A 501 12.44 9.57 23.14
C VAL A 501 11.28 10.53 23.43
N GLN A 502 10.19 9.97 23.93
CA GLN A 502 8.98 10.71 24.33
C GLN A 502 8.53 10.31 25.71
N PHE A 503 8.08 11.26 26.50
CA PHE A 503 7.50 11.05 27.83
C PHE A 503 6.09 11.62 27.89
N GLY A 504 5.24 11.05 28.72
CA GLY A 504 3.91 11.59 28.92
C GLY A 504 3.23 11.07 30.18
N ILE A 505 2.11 11.72 30.49
CA ILE A 505 1.23 11.39 31.60
C ILE A 505 -0.18 11.25 31.04
N ASP A 506 -0.87 10.16 31.38
CA ASP A 506 -2.28 9.97 31.08
C ASP A 506 -3.08 9.94 32.39
N LEU A 507 -4.21 10.63 32.41
CA LEU A 507 -5.19 10.56 33.49
C LEU A 507 -6.46 9.91 32.97
N ARG A 508 -6.97 8.92 33.67
CA ARG A 508 -8.22 8.22 33.33
C ARG A 508 -9.12 8.13 34.56
N CYS A 509 -10.37 8.54 34.39
CA CYS A 509 -11.45 8.32 35.35
C CYS A 509 -12.57 7.52 34.66
N ARG A 510 -13.14 6.54 35.37
CA ARG A 510 -14.33 5.79 34.94
C ARG A 510 -15.49 6.28 35.82
N PHE A 511 -16.59 6.65 35.21
CA PHE A 511 -17.78 7.12 35.88
C PHE A 511 -18.86 6.04 35.90
#